data_df0dec68120a2c72e4228ed3990406e4
#
_entry.id   df0dec68120a2c72e4228ed3990406e4
#
_cell.length_a   1.000
_cell.length_b   1.000
_cell.length_c   1.000
_cell.angle_alpha   90.00
_cell.angle_beta   90.00
_cell.angle_gamma   90.00
#
_symmetry.space_group_name_H-M   'P 1'
#
loop_
_entity.id
_entity.type
_entity.pdbx_description
1 polymer ?
#
loop_
_entity_poly.entity_id
_entity_poly.type
_entity_poly.pdbx_seq_one_letter_code
_entity_poly.pdbx_strand_id
1 'polypeptide(L)'
;MEYLLSTPTVQYCEAALDMFIARPWYAASNLAFIVAGLILLMRGGRYSRLFGILALAVGTLSFIYDATYTYLSQLFDLSGMLILIGVLLYLNLSLIIKNRRRLLIGLAISLALSLVAIIIFKGFAGNILFGLLVVIYIASEIYLLRTKKHSHGKAWAIAFGIFLLGFIFWLFDASHLYCTDFGLLNGRSIFHYTNALTIYLLFMFYLKQARRPQQ
;
A
#
# COMPACT_ATOMS: atom_id res chain seq x y z
N MET A 1 -21.13 8.27 -16.46
CA MET A 1 -21.33 7.23 -15.40
C MET A 1 -20.88 5.85 -15.89
N GLU A 2 -21.22 5.44 -17.10
CA GLU A 2 -20.78 4.17 -17.73
C GLU A 2 -19.25 3.97 -17.73
N TYR A 3 -18.49 5.04 -17.93
CA TYR A 3 -17.03 5.01 -17.93
C TYR A 3 -16.40 4.54 -16.58
N LEU A 4 -16.94 4.97 -15.45
CA LEU A 4 -16.45 4.56 -14.12
C LEU A 4 -16.82 3.12 -13.75
N LEU A 5 -17.87 2.60 -14.37
CA LEU A 5 -18.32 1.22 -14.19
C LEU A 5 -17.71 0.26 -15.23
N SER A 6 -16.86 0.75 -16.13
CA SER A 6 -16.12 -0.09 -17.08
C SER A 6 -15.14 -1.03 -16.37
N THR A 7 -14.64 -2.02 -17.10
CA THR A 7 -13.63 -2.95 -16.62
C THR A 7 -12.34 -2.22 -16.20
N PRO A 8 -11.62 -2.72 -15.18
CA PRO A 8 -10.33 -2.18 -14.75
C PRO A 8 -9.28 -2.21 -15.85
N THR A 9 -8.22 -1.43 -15.64
CA THR A 9 -7.12 -1.28 -16.62
C THR A 9 -6.09 -2.40 -16.55
N VAL A 10 -6.05 -3.17 -15.45
CA VAL A 10 -5.12 -4.29 -15.25
C VAL A 10 -5.94 -5.56 -15.09
N GLN A 11 -5.62 -6.56 -15.89
CA GLN A 11 -6.15 -7.91 -15.75
C GLN A 11 -5.15 -8.76 -14.99
N TYR A 12 -5.65 -9.71 -14.23
CA TYR A 12 -4.88 -10.60 -13.37
C TYR A 12 -5.28 -12.06 -13.64
N CYS A 13 -4.54 -13.00 -13.05
CA CYS A 13 -4.77 -14.44 -13.22
C CYS A 13 -6.20 -14.88 -12.84
N GLU A 14 -6.77 -14.36 -11.77
CA GLU A 14 -8.15 -14.69 -11.41
C GLU A 14 -9.13 -13.97 -12.34
N ALA A 15 -9.86 -14.75 -13.13
CA ALA A 15 -10.92 -14.23 -13.99
C ALA A 15 -12.07 -13.68 -13.17
N ALA A 16 -12.67 -12.60 -13.65
CA ALA A 16 -13.89 -12.06 -13.02
C ALA A 16 -15.08 -12.99 -13.31
N LEU A 17 -15.78 -13.39 -12.27
CA LEU A 17 -16.99 -14.18 -12.33
C LEU A 17 -18.21 -13.25 -12.33
N ASP A 18 -19.29 -13.69 -12.97
CA ASP A 18 -20.60 -13.03 -12.91
C ASP A 18 -21.32 -13.43 -11.61
N MET A 19 -20.78 -12.98 -10.47
CA MET A 19 -21.24 -13.30 -9.12
C MET A 19 -21.16 -12.02 -8.25
N PHE A 20 -21.79 -12.07 -7.07
CA PHE A 20 -21.76 -10.98 -6.09
C PHE A 20 -20.34 -10.55 -5.71
N ILE A 21 -19.39 -11.48 -5.65
CA ILE A 21 -17.95 -11.20 -5.53
C ILE A 21 -17.29 -11.65 -6.84
N ALA A 22 -16.85 -10.69 -7.64
CA ALA A 22 -16.31 -10.95 -8.97
C ALA A 22 -15.02 -11.79 -8.92
N ARG A 23 -14.15 -11.57 -7.94
CA ARG A 23 -12.88 -12.29 -7.76
C ARG A 23 -12.74 -12.76 -6.31
N PRO A 24 -13.37 -13.90 -5.96
CA PRO A 24 -13.50 -14.34 -4.57
C PRO A 24 -12.18 -14.64 -3.88
N TRP A 25 -11.18 -15.18 -4.57
CA TRP A 25 -9.89 -15.51 -3.97
C TRP A 25 -9.07 -14.26 -3.66
N TYR A 26 -9.02 -13.30 -4.58
CA TYR A 26 -8.34 -12.03 -4.31
C TYR A 26 -9.08 -11.24 -3.24
N ALA A 27 -10.41 -11.17 -3.28
CA ALA A 27 -11.19 -10.55 -2.23
C ALA A 27 -10.89 -11.18 -0.86
N ALA A 28 -10.88 -12.52 -0.76
CA ALA A 28 -10.55 -13.23 0.47
C ALA A 28 -9.12 -12.94 0.96
N SER A 29 -8.13 -12.84 0.07
CA SER A 29 -6.74 -12.54 0.46
C SER A 29 -6.56 -11.16 1.10
N ASN A 30 -7.46 -10.19 0.81
CA ASN A 30 -7.47 -8.87 1.46
C ASN A 30 -7.81 -8.93 2.96
N LEU A 31 -8.40 -10.04 3.44
CA LEU A 31 -8.63 -10.24 4.87
C LEU A 31 -7.32 -10.21 5.68
N ALA A 32 -6.16 -10.49 5.06
CA ALA A 32 -4.87 -10.35 5.72
C ALA A 32 -4.61 -8.93 6.22
N PHE A 33 -4.98 -7.90 5.44
CA PHE A 33 -4.90 -6.50 5.88
C PHE A 33 -5.88 -6.19 7.01
N ILE A 34 -7.10 -6.74 6.93
CA ILE A 34 -8.12 -6.55 7.98
C ILE A 34 -7.62 -7.14 9.31
N VAL A 35 -7.12 -8.38 9.28
CA VAL A 35 -6.56 -9.05 10.46
C VAL A 35 -5.36 -8.27 11.02
N ALA A 36 -4.41 -7.87 10.16
CA ALA A 36 -3.28 -7.05 10.58
C ALA A 36 -3.72 -5.72 11.21
N GLY A 37 -4.69 -5.05 10.59
CA GLY A 37 -5.27 -3.80 11.09
C GLY A 37 -5.92 -3.95 12.46
N LEU A 38 -6.73 -4.98 12.66
CA LEU A 38 -7.37 -5.27 13.95
C LEU A 38 -6.34 -5.58 15.04
N ILE A 39 -5.33 -6.43 14.73
CA ILE A 39 -4.23 -6.74 15.66
C ILE A 39 -3.51 -5.46 16.08
N LEU A 40 -3.25 -4.56 15.12
CA LEU A 40 -2.62 -3.28 15.40
C LEU A 40 -3.50 -2.40 16.28
N LEU A 41 -4.79 -2.28 16.01
CA LEU A 41 -5.71 -1.47 16.83
C LEU A 41 -5.80 -1.96 18.28
N MET A 42 -5.84 -3.28 18.47
CA MET A 42 -5.88 -3.88 19.82
C MET A 42 -4.62 -3.59 20.66
N ARG A 43 -3.47 -3.33 20.03
CA ARG A 43 -2.22 -2.99 20.76
C ARG A 43 -2.25 -1.63 21.43
N GLY A 44 -3.12 -0.72 20.99
CA GLY A 44 -3.21 0.63 21.50
C GLY A 44 -1.99 1.53 21.19
N GLY A 45 -2.12 2.83 21.43
CA GLY A 45 -1.08 3.81 21.17
C GLY A 45 -1.21 4.47 19.79
N ARG A 46 -0.52 5.63 19.64
CA ARG A 46 -0.66 6.51 18.46
C ARG A 46 -0.26 5.83 17.14
N TYR A 47 0.93 5.22 17.10
CA TYR A 47 1.42 4.54 15.90
C TYR A 47 0.57 3.31 15.58
N SER A 48 0.17 2.56 16.61
CA SER A 48 -0.68 1.38 16.46
C SER A 48 -2.01 1.74 15.82
N ARG A 49 -2.67 2.79 16.29
CA ARG A 49 -3.91 3.31 15.71
C ARG A 49 -3.71 3.77 14.27
N LEU A 50 -2.64 4.54 14.01
CA LEU A 50 -2.34 5.04 12.66
C LEU A 50 -2.18 3.89 11.67
N PHE A 51 -1.27 2.95 11.94
CA PHE A 51 -1.01 1.82 11.05
C PHE A 51 -2.17 0.83 10.97
N GLY A 52 -2.93 0.66 12.07
CA GLY A 52 -4.14 -0.16 12.09
C GLY A 52 -5.23 0.40 11.18
N ILE A 53 -5.50 1.71 11.26
CA ILE A 53 -6.47 2.38 10.38
C ILE A 53 -6.02 2.31 8.92
N LEU A 54 -4.73 2.53 8.64
CA LEU A 54 -4.18 2.43 7.28
C LEU A 54 -4.33 1.01 6.71
N ALA A 55 -4.03 -0.02 7.50
CA ALA A 55 -4.19 -1.41 7.07
C ALA A 55 -5.66 -1.74 6.78
N LEU A 56 -6.58 -1.32 7.67
CA LEU A 56 -8.02 -1.50 7.44
C LEU A 56 -8.50 -0.76 6.19
N ALA A 57 -8.05 0.48 5.98
CA ALA A 57 -8.42 1.26 4.80
C ALA A 57 -7.94 0.57 3.51
N VAL A 58 -6.66 0.20 3.42
CA VAL A 58 -6.11 -0.51 2.27
C VAL A 58 -6.86 -1.82 2.04
N GLY A 59 -7.02 -2.65 3.08
CA GLY A 59 -7.70 -3.95 2.94
C GLY A 59 -9.16 -3.81 2.51
N THR A 60 -9.90 -2.83 3.05
CA THR A 60 -11.30 -2.61 2.68
C THR A 60 -11.44 -2.10 1.24
N LEU A 61 -10.62 -1.13 0.83
CA LEU A 61 -10.68 -0.57 -0.52
C LEU A 61 -10.24 -1.59 -1.57
N SER A 62 -9.21 -2.38 -1.28
CA SER A 62 -8.75 -3.47 -2.15
C SER A 62 -9.78 -4.62 -2.21
N PHE A 63 -10.42 -4.95 -1.08
CA PHE A 63 -11.54 -5.92 -1.06
C PHE A 63 -12.70 -5.45 -1.96
N ILE A 64 -13.12 -4.17 -1.87
CA ILE A 64 -14.18 -3.60 -2.70
C ILE A 64 -13.78 -3.70 -4.18
N TYR A 65 -12.51 -3.42 -4.52
CA TYR A 65 -12.02 -3.54 -5.88
C TYR A 65 -12.14 -4.98 -6.40
N ASP A 66 -11.67 -5.95 -5.64
CA ASP A 66 -11.70 -7.36 -6.06
C ASP A 66 -13.14 -7.93 -6.06
N ALA A 67 -14.03 -7.41 -5.20
CA ALA A 67 -15.42 -7.82 -5.17
C ALA A 67 -16.25 -7.24 -6.33
N THR A 68 -16.02 -5.99 -6.73
CA THR A 68 -16.86 -5.31 -7.74
C THR A 68 -16.24 -5.27 -9.12
N TYR A 69 -14.92 -5.37 -9.20
CA TYR A 69 -14.10 -5.40 -10.43
C TYR A 69 -14.47 -4.28 -11.43
N THR A 70 -14.57 -3.05 -10.95
CA THR A 70 -14.83 -1.86 -11.77
C THR A 70 -13.65 -0.90 -11.77
N TYR A 71 -13.56 -0.03 -12.77
CA TYR A 71 -12.53 1.02 -12.81
C TYR A 71 -12.65 1.98 -11.61
N LEU A 72 -13.87 2.31 -11.18
CA LEU A 72 -14.09 3.13 -10.00
C LEU A 72 -13.50 2.50 -8.73
N SER A 73 -13.74 1.22 -8.52
CA SER A 73 -13.20 0.51 -7.36
C SER A 73 -11.68 0.33 -7.44
N GLN A 74 -11.11 0.22 -8.66
CA GLN A 74 -9.67 0.29 -8.87
C GLN A 74 -9.08 1.64 -8.42
N LEU A 75 -9.78 2.76 -8.68
CA LEU A 75 -9.35 4.08 -8.19
C LEU A 75 -9.36 4.15 -6.66
N PHE A 76 -10.32 3.52 -5.99
CA PHE A 76 -10.35 3.44 -4.54
C PHE A 76 -9.19 2.61 -3.98
N ASP A 77 -8.90 1.45 -4.57
CA ASP A 77 -7.75 0.60 -4.21
C ASP A 77 -6.43 1.38 -4.31
N LEU A 78 -6.18 2.01 -5.46
CA LEU A 78 -5.01 2.87 -5.69
C LEU A 78 -4.95 4.04 -4.70
N SER A 79 -6.10 4.64 -4.36
CA SER A 79 -6.16 5.73 -3.38
C SER A 79 -5.70 5.26 -1.99
N GLY A 80 -6.10 4.07 -1.56
CA GLY A 80 -5.63 3.47 -0.31
C GLY A 80 -4.12 3.31 -0.26
N MET A 81 -3.53 2.81 -1.34
CA MET A 81 -2.08 2.65 -1.47
C MET A 81 -1.35 4.00 -1.48
N LEU A 82 -1.89 5.01 -2.20
CA LEU A 82 -1.33 6.36 -2.23
C LEU A 82 -1.39 7.04 -0.87
N ILE A 83 -2.46 6.87 -0.11
CA ILE A 83 -2.58 7.40 1.25
C ILE A 83 -1.55 6.73 2.17
N LEU A 84 -1.40 5.41 2.10
CA LEU A 84 -0.40 4.69 2.89
C LEU A 84 1.01 5.21 2.62
N ILE A 85 1.44 5.27 1.36
CA ILE A 85 2.79 5.76 1.02
C ILE A 85 2.95 7.26 1.36
N GLY A 86 1.91 8.07 1.21
CA GLY A 86 1.87 9.47 1.60
C GLY A 86 2.10 9.66 3.10
N VAL A 87 1.50 8.82 3.95
CA VAL A 87 1.72 8.85 5.41
C VAL A 87 3.15 8.42 5.75
N LEU A 88 3.69 7.39 5.11
CA LEU A 88 5.08 6.97 5.31
C LEU A 88 6.06 8.08 4.91
N LEU A 89 5.83 8.74 3.79
CA LEU A 89 6.58 9.90 3.36
C LEU A 89 6.48 11.06 4.36
N TYR A 90 5.28 11.34 4.88
CA TYR A 90 5.10 12.37 5.90
C TYR A 90 5.92 12.05 7.17
N LEU A 91 5.90 10.80 7.63
CA LEU A 91 6.67 10.39 8.81
C LEU A 91 8.17 10.64 8.62
N ASN A 92 8.72 10.30 7.44
CA ASN A 92 10.13 10.51 7.13
C ASN A 92 10.47 11.98 6.89
N LEU A 93 9.74 12.65 6.01
CA LEU A 93 10.05 14.02 5.62
C LEU A 93 9.81 15.03 6.75
N SER A 94 8.94 14.72 7.71
CA SER A 94 8.75 15.56 8.91
C SER A 94 9.98 15.65 9.81
N LEU A 95 10.94 14.74 9.66
CA LEU A 95 12.25 14.77 10.33
C LEU A 95 13.29 15.60 9.56
N ILE A 96 13.02 15.90 8.30
CA ILE A 96 13.91 16.65 7.41
C ILE A 96 13.41 18.10 7.27
N ILE A 97 12.10 18.26 7.02
CA ILE A 97 11.44 19.53 6.73
C ILE A 97 10.82 20.10 8.00
N LYS A 98 11.30 21.24 8.47
CA LYS A 98 10.83 21.89 9.72
C LYS A 98 9.37 22.34 9.65
N ASN A 99 8.91 22.86 8.50
CA ASN A 99 7.55 23.35 8.33
C ASN A 99 6.57 22.22 8.01
N ARG A 100 6.04 21.57 9.05
CA ARG A 100 5.10 20.44 8.93
C ARG A 100 3.81 20.79 8.19
N ARG A 101 3.31 22.04 8.31
CA ARG A 101 2.08 22.46 7.61
C ARG A 101 2.31 22.52 6.09
N ARG A 102 3.44 23.11 5.64
CA ARG A 102 3.79 23.14 4.21
C ARG A 102 4.00 21.73 3.67
N LEU A 103 4.64 20.86 4.44
CA LEU A 103 4.84 19.45 4.07
C LEU A 103 3.49 18.73 3.87
N LEU A 104 2.55 18.87 4.82
CA LEU A 104 1.22 18.26 4.71
C LEU A 104 0.47 18.78 3.47
N ILE A 105 0.47 20.09 3.26
CA ILE A 105 -0.20 20.69 2.09
C ILE A 105 0.46 20.17 0.80
N GLY A 106 1.79 20.14 0.71
CA GLY A 106 2.50 19.63 -0.45
C GLY A 106 2.19 18.17 -0.76
N LEU A 107 2.16 17.31 0.27
CA LEU A 107 1.79 15.90 0.10
C LEU A 107 0.32 15.74 -0.31
N ALA A 108 -0.60 16.50 0.30
CA ALA A 108 -2.01 16.44 -0.07
C ALA A 108 -2.24 16.87 -1.53
N ILE A 109 -1.57 17.94 -1.98
CA ILE A 109 -1.61 18.38 -3.38
C ILE A 109 -1.02 17.29 -4.29
N SER A 110 0.13 16.72 -3.93
CA SER A 110 0.77 15.63 -4.71
C SER A 110 -0.15 14.43 -4.86
N LEU A 111 -0.82 13.99 -3.79
CA LEU A 111 -1.78 12.89 -3.83
C LEU A 111 -3.01 13.23 -4.69
N ALA A 112 -3.55 14.43 -4.57
CA ALA A 112 -4.67 14.89 -5.39
C ALA A 112 -4.30 14.93 -6.88
N LEU A 113 -3.13 15.48 -7.23
CA LEU A 113 -2.62 15.49 -8.60
C LEU A 113 -2.38 14.06 -9.13
N SER A 114 -1.90 13.15 -8.29
CA SER A 114 -1.73 11.74 -8.66
C SER A 114 -3.08 11.09 -9.01
N LEU A 115 -4.13 11.32 -8.22
CA LEU A 115 -5.47 10.82 -8.52
C LEU A 115 -6.04 11.40 -9.82
N VAL A 116 -5.87 12.70 -10.03
CA VAL A 116 -6.28 13.35 -11.29
C VAL A 116 -5.53 12.76 -12.48
N ALA A 117 -4.22 12.56 -12.36
CA ALA A 117 -3.41 11.95 -13.42
C ALA A 117 -3.84 10.52 -13.74
N ILE A 118 -4.19 9.72 -12.72
CA ILE A 118 -4.70 8.35 -12.91
C ILE A 118 -6.02 8.35 -13.69
N ILE A 119 -6.92 9.30 -13.39
CA ILE A 119 -8.20 9.42 -14.07
C ILE A 119 -8.01 9.82 -15.55
N ILE A 120 -7.07 10.74 -15.82
CA ILE A 120 -6.84 11.28 -17.18
C ILE A 120 -6.08 10.25 -18.05
N PHE A 121 -4.98 9.70 -17.53
CA PHE A 121 -4.06 8.89 -18.36
C PHE A 121 -4.37 7.40 -18.38
N LYS A 122 -5.28 6.90 -17.51
CA LYS A 122 -5.64 5.47 -17.43
C LYS A 122 -4.44 4.49 -17.41
N GLY A 123 -4.70 3.21 -17.53
CA GLY A 123 -3.69 2.17 -17.66
C GLY A 123 -2.75 2.10 -16.46
N PHE A 124 -1.44 1.97 -16.72
CA PHE A 124 -0.40 1.83 -15.70
C PHE A 124 0.00 3.14 -14.98
N ALA A 125 -0.61 4.29 -15.33
CA ALA A 125 -0.22 5.58 -14.74
C ALA A 125 -0.26 5.56 -13.20
N GLY A 126 -1.28 4.95 -12.61
CA GLY A 126 -1.40 4.79 -11.16
C GLY A 126 -0.26 3.99 -10.54
N ASN A 127 0.11 2.89 -11.19
CA ASN A 127 1.21 2.03 -10.73
C ASN A 127 2.56 2.73 -10.84
N ILE A 128 2.78 3.50 -11.92
CA ILE A 128 4.01 4.28 -12.11
C ILE A 128 4.12 5.37 -11.03
N LEU A 129 3.04 6.12 -10.78
CA LEU A 129 3.02 7.17 -9.75
C LEU A 129 3.25 6.58 -8.35
N PHE A 130 2.60 5.47 -8.03
CA PHE A 130 2.84 4.76 -6.78
C PHE A 130 4.31 4.32 -6.68
N GLY A 131 4.87 3.72 -7.74
CA GLY A 131 6.28 3.31 -7.80
C GLY A 131 7.25 4.48 -7.56
N LEU A 132 6.99 5.65 -8.15
CA LEU A 132 7.78 6.86 -7.93
C LEU A 132 7.75 7.31 -6.47
N LEU A 133 6.57 7.30 -5.82
CA LEU A 133 6.46 7.62 -4.40
C LEU A 133 7.18 6.61 -3.51
N VAL A 134 7.17 5.33 -3.87
CA VAL A 134 7.95 4.29 -3.18
C VAL A 134 9.45 4.56 -3.31
N VAL A 135 9.95 4.94 -4.50
CA VAL A 135 11.36 5.31 -4.69
C VAL A 135 11.74 6.53 -3.84
N ILE A 136 10.89 7.56 -3.78
CA ILE A 136 11.12 8.74 -2.93
C ILE A 136 11.12 8.34 -1.45
N TYR A 137 10.23 7.43 -1.03
CA TYR A 137 10.21 6.90 0.33
C TYR A 137 11.52 6.18 0.67
N ILE A 138 11.99 5.30 -0.20
CA ILE A 138 13.27 4.58 -0.02
C ILE A 138 14.43 5.57 0.10
N ALA A 139 14.51 6.53 -0.82
CA ALA A 139 15.57 7.56 -0.79
C ALA A 139 15.54 8.36 0.51
N SER A 140 14.35 8.75 1.00
CA SER A 140 14.19 9.46 2.26
C SER A 140 14.64 8.62 3.47
N GLU A 141 14.32 7.32 3.47
CA GLU A 141 14.73 6.42 4.55
C GLU A 141 16.24 6.19 4.57
N ILE A 142 16.84 5.95 3.39
CA ILE A 142 18.31 5.82 3.27
C ILE A 142 19.01 7.10 3.77
N TYR A 143 18.49 8.28 3.43
CA TYR A 143 19.00 9.55 3.94
C TYR A 143 18.91 9.64 5.47
N LEU A 144 17.78 9.27 6.07
CA LEU A 144 17.57 9.31 7.51
C LEU A 144 18.49 8.31 8.25
N LEU A 145 18.72 7.14 7.68
CA LEU A 145 19.65 6.15 8.20
C LEU A 145 21.11 6.65 8.13
N ARG A 146 21.52 7.23 7.00
CA ARG A 146 22.88 7.79 6.82
C ARG A 146 23.15 8.98 7.74
N THR A 147 22.16 9.81 7.97
CA THR A 147 22.26 10.99 8.87
C THR A 147 22.00 10.62 10.34
N LYS A 148 21.87 9.33 10.65
CA LYS A 148 21.60 8.81 12.00
C LYS A 148 20.32 9.36 12.66
N LYS A 149 19.42 9.98 11.88
CA LYS A 149 18.09 10.38 12.35
C LYS A 149 17.18 9.18 12.55
N HIS A 150 17.37 8.11 11.77
CA HIS A 150 16.81 6.80 11.99
C HIS A 150 17.88 5.79 12.41
N SER A 151 17.44 4.76 13.12
CA SER A 151 18.24 3.59 13.51
C SER A 151 17.48 2.31 13.06
N HIS A 152 17.99 1.14 13.45
CA HIS A 152 17.32 -0.13 13.15
C HIS A 152 17.13 -0.41 11.63
N GLY A 153 18.08 0.01 10.79
CA GLY A 153 18.00 -0.18 9.32
C GLY A 153 17.78 -1.63 8.90
N LYS A 154 18.25 -2.63 9.67
CA LYS A 154 17.97 -4.05 9.41
C LYS A 154 16.46 -4.35 9.46
N ALA A 155 15.73 -3.80 10.44
CA ALA A 155 14.29 -4.03 10.56
C ALA A 155 13.52 -3.40 9.39
N TRP A 156 13.93 -2.21 8.96
CA TRP A 156 13.38 -1.58 7.77
C TRP A 156 13.69 -2.39 6.50
N ALA A 157 14.95 -2.84 6.35
CA ALA A 157 15.37 -3.63 5.18
C ALA A 157 14.60 -4.96 5.07
N ILE A 158 14.30 -5.61 6.19
CA ILE A 158 13.46 -6.82 6.22
C ILE A 158 12.04 -6.48 5.75
N ALA A 159 11.42 -5.43 6.29
CA ALA A 159 10.08 -5.01 5.87
C ALA A 159 10.03 -4.70 4.38
N PHE A 160 11.03 -3.97 3.88
CA PHE A 160 11.13 -3.61 2.47
C PHE A 160 11.41 -4.83 1.58
N GLY A 161 12.25 -5.78 2.03
CA GLY A 161 12.51 -7.04 1.31
C GLY A 161 11.23 -7.88 1.14
N ILE A 162 10.38 -7.94 2.17
CA ILE A 162 9.08 -8.64 2.11
C ILE A 162 8.13 -7.91 1.15
N PHE A 163 8.12 -6.57 1.16
CA PHE A 163 7.37 -5.79 0.17
C PHE A 163 7.81 -6.10 -1.26
N LEU A 164 9.13 -6.10 -1.53
CA LEU A 164 9.68 -6.40 -2.85
C LEU A 164 9.33 -7.82 -3.31
N LEU A 165 9.42 -8.79 -2.40
CA LEU A 165 9.02 -10.17 -2.71
C LEU A 165 7.56 -10.22 -3.16
N GLY A 166 6.65 -9.60 -2.42
CA GLY A 166 5.25 -9.52 -2.82
C GLY A 166 5.06 -8.81 -4.15
N PHE A 167 5.78 -7.70 -4.37
CA PHE A 167 5.71 -6.94 -5.62
C PHE A 167 6.16 -7.77 -6.84
N ILE A 168 7.17 -8.63 -6.69
CA ILE A 168 7.60 -9.56 -7.76
C ILE A 168 6.46 -10.54 -8.08
N PHE A 169 5.80 -11.13 -7.07
CA PHE A 169 4.64 -12.00 -7.30
C PHE A 169 3.47 -11.27 -7.94
N TRP A 170 3.22 -10.01 -7.54
CA TRP A 170 2.22 -9.17 -8.20
C TRP A 170 2.52 -8.94 -9.68
N LEU A 171 3.80 -8.70 -10.04
CA LEU A 171 4.22 -8.58 -11.45
C LEU A 171 3.98 -9.88 -12.22
N PHE A 172 4.26 -11.03 -11.62
CA PHE A 172 4.01 -12.33 -12.24
C PHE A 172 2.52 -12.58 -12.49
N ASP A 173 1.67 -12.18 -11.56
CA ASP A 173 0.22 -12.27 -11.70
C ASP A 173 -0.30 -11.31 -12.79
N ALA A 174 0.10 -10.04 -12.74
CA ALA A 174 -0.28 -9.03 -13.73
C ALA A 174 0.23 -9.33 -15.15
N SER A 175 1.30 -10.12 -15.27
CA SER A 175 1.83 -10.60 -16.56
C SER A 175 1.36 -12.00 -16.93
N HIS A 176 0.49 -12.63 -16.14
CA HIS A 176 0.03 -14.02 -16.29
C HIS A 176 1.15 -15.08 -16.30
N LEU A 177 2.33 -14.76 -15.71
CA LEU A 177 3.46 -15.69 -15.63
C LEU A 177 3.34 -16.68 -14.47
N TYR A 178 2.53 -16.38 -13.46
CA TYR A 178 2.30 -17.24 -12.32
C TYR A 178 0.81 -17.25 -11.96
N CYS A 179 0.09 -18.17 -12.56
CA CYS A 179 -1.33 -18.43 -12.29
C CYS A 179 -1.48 -19.87 -11.74
N THR A 180 -2.25 -20.01 -10.67
CA THR A 180 -2.55 -21.32 -10.04
C THR A 180 -4.05 -21.56 -10.05
N ASP A 181 -4.46 -22.83 -10.06
CA ASP A 181 -5.87 -23.22 -9.95
C ASP A 181 -6.46 -22.82 -8.58
N PHE A 182 -5.60 -22.74 -7.54
CA PHE A 182 -5.96 -22.26 -6.22
C PHE A 182 -5.60 -20.78 -6.08
N GLY A 183 -6.56 -19.89 -6.35
CA GLY A 183 -6.37 -18.44 -6.43
C GLY A 183 -5.80 -17.78 -5.18
N LEU A 184 -5.93 -18.37 -3.98
CA LEU A 184 -5.25 -17.89 -2.76
C LEU A 184 -3.72 -17.96 -2.82
N LEU A 185 -3.15 -18.69 -3.76
CA LEU A 185 -1.70 -18.77 -4.01
C LEU A 185 -1.27 -18.03 -5.28
N ASN A 186 -2.18 -17.34 -5.97
CA ASN A 186 -1.82 -16.48 -7.09
C ASN A 186 -0.99 -15.28 -6.62
N GLY A 187 -0.23 -14.71 -7.54
CA GLY A 187 0.74 -13.67 -7.22
C GLY A 187 0.14 -12.43 -6.53
N ARG A 188 -1.08 -12.01 -6.95
CA ARG A 188 -1.80 -10.92 -6.29
C ARG A 188 -2.21 -11.27 -4.85
N SER A 189 -2.64 -12.49 -4.58
CA SER A 189 -2.96 -12.94 -3.22
C SER A 189 -1.70 -12.95 -2.33
N ILE A 190 -0.57 -13.46 -2.84
CA ILE A 190 0.72 -13.43 -2.15
C ILE A 190 1.15 -11.98 -1.87
N PHE A 191 0.94 -11.07 -2.83
CA PHE A 191 1.19 -9.64 -2.64
C PHE A 191 0.36 -9.06 -1.48
N HIS A 192 -0.92 -9.43 -1.32
CA HIS A 192 -1.75 -8.97 -0.20
C HIS A 192 -1.18 -9.47 1.14
N TYR A 193 -0.81 -10.74 1.25
CA TYR A 193 -0.24 -11.30 2.49
C TYR A 193 1.08 -10.65 2.88
N THR A 194 1.99 -10.50 1.91
CA THR A 194 3.31 -9.89 2.15
C THR A 194 3.20 -8.42 2.49
N ASN A 195 2.26 -7.69 1.87
CA ASN A 195 2.05 -6.28 2.19
C ASN A 195 1.36 -6.06 3.54
N ALA A 196 0.42 -6.91 3.94
CA ALA A 196 -0.15 -6.87 5.28
C ALA A 196 0.94 -7.08 6.34
N LEU A 197 1.85 -8.04 6.11
CA LEU A 197 3.02 -8.26 6.96
C LEU A 197 3.99 -7.06 6.92
N THR A 198 4.21 -6.46 5.75
CA THR A 198 5.05 -5.26 5.60
C THR A 198 4.54 -4.10 6.43
N ILE A 199 3.22 -3.82 6.40
CA ILE A 199 2.61 -2.76 7.22
C ILE A 199 2.86 -3.02 8.71
N TYR A 200 2.72 -4.26 9.16
CA TYR A 200 2.99 -4.64 10.55
C TYR A 200 4.47 -4.43 10.93
N LEU A 201 5.39 -4.82 10.06
CA LEU A 201 6.84 -4.65 10.30
C LEU A 201 7.26 -3.18 10.28
N LEU A 202 6.69 -2.37 9.38
CA LEU A 202 6.91 -0.92 9.36
C LEU A 202 6.37 -0.26 10.63
N PHE A 203 5.19 -0.69 11.12
CA PHE A 203 4.70 -0.25 12.43
C PHE A 203 5.74 -0.53 13.52
N MET A 204 6.27 -1.76 13.59
CA MET A 204 7.28 -2.13 14.58
C MET A 204 8.56 -1.30 14.45
N PHE A 205 8.97 -0.99 13.22
CA PHE A 205 10.09 -0.12 12.94
C PHE A 205 9.85 1.29 13.48
N TYR A 206 8.74 1.96 13.10
CA TYR A 206 8.43 3.32 13.54
C TYR A 206 8.18 3.40 15.05
N LEU A 207 7.60 2.37 15.67
CA LEU A 207 7.44 2.29 17.11
C LEU A 207 8.80 2.29 17.83
N LYS A 208 9.78 1.54 17.31
CA LYS A 208 11.16 1.53 17.86
C LYS A 208 11.85 2.88 17.68
N GLN A 209 11.65 3.56 16.53
CA GLN A 209 12.18 4.91 16.32
C GLN A 209 11.63 5.91 17.34
N ALA A 210 10.32 5.86 17.60
CA ALA A 210 9.66 6.78 18.54
C ALA A 210 10.07 6.59 20.00
N ARG A 211 10.50 5.39 20.38
CA ARG A 211 10.97 5.08 21.75
C ARG A 211 12.42 5.46 22.01
N ARG A 212 13.14 5.92 20.98
CA ARG A 212 14.53 6.33 21.11
C ARG A 212 14.60 7.65 21.90
N PRO A 213 15.46 7.77 22.95
CA PRO A 213 15.74 9.04 23.57
C PRO A 213 16.26 10.02 22.51
N GLN A 214 15.68 11.21 22.43
CA GLN A 214 16.22 12.27 21.56
C GLN A 214 17.58 12.68 22.18
N GLN A 215 18.65 12.29 21.53
CA GLN A 215 20.01 12.78 21.83
C GLN A 215 20.21 14.15 21.21
#